data_10d38e7261c449c96f6d2ecfa935c38d
#
_entry.id   10d38e7261c449c96f6d2ecfa935c38d
#
_cell.length_a   1.000
_cell.length_b   1.000
_cell.length_c   1.000
_cell.angle_alpha   90.00
_cell.angle_beta   90.00
_cell.angle_gamma   90.00
#
_symmetry.space_group_name_H-M   'P 1'
#
loop_
_entity.id
_entity.type
_entity.pdbx_description
1 polymer ?
#
loop_
_entity_poly.entity_id
_entity_poly.type
_entity_poly.pdbx_seq_one_letter_code
_entity_poly.pdbx_strand_id
1 'polypeptide(L)'
;MGFLLERCLFDRLSSEIIKQCKSYVCEKDDKIDAFFHDDTKDNYSDYENEMMGFSHCFYTDSDSPEMVCAFSLSNTALRTAPLPKPRRNRFNKIIPNAKRRAQYPAILIGQLCVFDKYTHKGIGKELMDLIKTIAINPDNNSAARYLVVDAVNEPKVISYYQDNGFQFLFSTDEEELECLHELPHEGWLKKFVRVLSGKEKPEYKCSTRLMYFDLILLNARSSLVG
;
A
#
# COMPACT_ATOMS: atom_id res chain seq x y z
N MET A 1 -18.44 -12.56 -11.18
CA MET A 1 -18.38 -11.92 -9.86
C MET A 1 -17.36 -12.68 -9.04
N GLY A 2 -16.68 -12.05 -8.09
CA GLY A 2 -15.60 -12.67 -7.35
C GLY A 2 -16.07 -13.28 -6.04
N PHE A 3 -15.22 -14.10 -5.41
CA PHE A 3 -15.52 -14.80 -4.17
C PHE A 3 -15.87 -13.84 -3.01
N LEU A 4 -15.14 -12.72 -2.89
CA LEU A 4 -15.37 -11.74 -1.81
C LEU A 4 -16.76 -11.10 -1.91
N LEU A 5 -17.20 -10.74 -3.11
CA LEU A 5 -18.51 -10.10 -3.32
C LEU A 5 -19.69 -11.08 -3.25
N GLU A 6 -19.48 -12.36 -3.55
CA GLU A 6 -20.57 -13.37 -3.58
C GLU A 6 -20.74 -14.17 -2.30
N ARG A 7 -19.65 -14.30 -1.51
CA ARG A 7 -19.60 -15.26 -0.39
C ARG A 7 -19.17 -14.64 0.92
N CYS A 8 -18.84 -13.34 0.93
CA CYS A 8 -18.34 -12.70 2.14
C CYS A 8 -19.13 -11.44 2.46
N LEU A 9 -19.18 -11.13 3.73
CA LEU A 9 -19.60 -9.84 4.27
C LEU A 9 -18.38 -8.94 4.37
N PHE A 10 -18.58 -7.66 4.12
CA PHE A 10 -17.56 -6.62 4.23
C PHE A 10 -17.90 -5.69 5.37
N ASP A 11 -17.00 -5.56 6.32
CA ASP A 11 -17.19 -4.71 7.49
C ASP A 11 -15.90 -4.04 7.96
N ARG A 12 -16.04 -3.07 8.86
CA ARG A 12 -14.95 -2.57 9.66
C ARG A 12 -14.55 -3.63 10.68
N LEU A 13 -13.26 -3.94 10.78
CA LEU A 13 -12.76 -4.93 11.72
C LEU A 13 -13.11 -4.50 13.17
N SER A 14 -13.63 -5.41 13.95
CA SER A 14 -14.01 -5.17 15.35
C SER A 14 -13.79 -6.42 16.20
N SER A 15 -13.68 -6.24 17.51
CA SER A 15 -13.56 -7.34 18.47
C SER A 15 -14.73 -8.34 18.38
N GLU A 16 -15.92 -7.86 18.03
CA GLU A 16 -17.11 -8.72 17.85
C GLU A 16 -16.91 -9.65 16.66
N ILE A 17 -16.45 -9.13 15.52
CA ILE A 17 -16.19 -9.92 14.32
C ILE A 17 -15.07 -10.92 14.57
N ILE A 18 -13.98 -10.50 15.23
CA ILE A 18 -12.88 -11.39 15.58
C ILE A 18 -13.36 -12.58 16.42
N LYS A 19 -14.20 -12.32 17.43
CA LYS A 19 -14.75 -13.38 18.31
C LYS A 19 -15.73 -14.31 17.60
N GLN A 20 -16.43 -13.83 16.59
CA GLN A 20 -17.37 -14.63 15.79
C GLN A 20 -16.66 -15.53 14.80
N CYS A 21 -15.54 -15.07 14.25
CA CYS A 21 -14.78 -15.82 13.27
C CYS A 21 -14.01 -16.99 13.91
N LYS A 22 -13.92 -18.10 13.18
CA LYS A 22 -12.99 -19.17 13.55
C LYS A 22 -11.55 -18.64 13.53
N SER A 23 -10.68 -19.34 14.26
CA SER A 23 -9.24 -19.07 14.25
C SER A 23 -8.72 -18.89 12.82
N TYR A 24 -8.04 -17.80 12.58
CA TYR A 24 -7.40 -17.41 11.33
C TYR A 24 -5.95 -17.05 11.62
N VAL A 25 -5.06 -17.28 10.67
CA VAL A 25 -3.62 -17.09 10.82
C VAL A 25 -3.02 -16.57 9.53
N CYS A 26 -2.03 -15.72 9.66
CA CYS A 26 -1.15 -15.26 8.60
C CYS A 26 0.29 -15.75 8.87
N GLU A 27 0.58 -17.04 8.61
CA GLU A 27 1.89 -17.67 8.91
C GLU A 27 3.07 -16.99 8.22
N LYS A 28 2.80 -16.20 7.16
CA LYS A 28 3.85 -15.56 6.37
C LYS A 28 4.45 -14.33 7.03
N ASP A 29 3.71 -13.69 7.94
CA ASP A 29 4.15 -12.47 8.60
C ASP A 29 3.51 -12.33 9.98
N ASP A 30 4.28 -12.68 11.01
CA ASP A 30 3.85 -12.64 12.41
C ASP A 30 3.43 -11.22 12.86
N LYS A 31 3.98 -10.16 12.24
CA LYS A 31 3.61 -8.78 12.58
C LYS A 31 2.26 -8.40 12.01
N ILE A 32 1.98 -8.84 10.78
CA ILE A 32 0.67 -8.63 10.15
C ILE A 32 -0.38 -9.47 10.86
N ASP A 33 -0.06 -10.71 11.23
CA ASP A 33 -0.94 -11.57 12.01
C ASP A 33 -1.29 -10.91 13.34
N ALA A 34 -0.28 -10.52 14.12
CA ALA A 34 -0.46 -9.85 15.40
C ALA A 34 -1.26 -8.53 15.28
N PHE A 35 -1.09 -7.78 14.18
CA PHE A 35 -1.82 -6.54 13.96
C PHE A 35 -3.34 -6.73 13.86
N PHE A 36 -3.81 -7.83 13.26
CA PHE A 36 -5.23 -8.11 13.07
C PHE A 36 -5.86 -8.94 14.20
N HIS A 37 -5.15 -9.11 15.32
CA HIS A 37 -5.65 -9.76 16.53
C HIS A 37 -5.76 -8.77 17.70
N ASP A 38 -6.71 -9.03 18.64
CA ASP A 38 -7.00 -8.13 19.77
C ASP A 38 -6.03 -8.28 20.95
N ASP A 39 -5.24 -9.33 20.99
CA ASP A 39 -4.46 -9.74 22.16
C ASP A 39 -3.02 -9.21 22.19
N THR A 40 -2.67 -8.42 21.20
CA THR A 40 -1.32 -7.82 21.06
C THR A 40 -1.35 -6.30 21.27
N LYS A 41 -0.21 -5.72 21.62
CA LYS A 41 0.02 -4.27 21.59
C LYS A 41 0.25 -3.81 20.14
N ASP A 42 -0.05 -2.55 19.88
CA ASP A 42 0.09 -1.93 18.56
C ASP A 42 -0.75 -2.62 17.48
N ASN A 43 -1.91 -3.17 17.87
CA ASN A 43 -2.86 -3.81 16.99
C ASN A 43 -3.75 -2.79 16.24
N TYR A 44 -4.67 -3.29 15.42
CA TYR A 44 -5.60 -2.46 14.64
C TYR A 44 -6.45 -1.53 15.52
N SER A 45 -6.85 -1.97 16.73
CA SER A 45 -7.67 -1.18 17.64
C SER A 45 -6.88 0.01 18.21
N ASP A 46 -5.65 -0.19 18.61
CA ASP A 46 -4.77 0.91 19.05
C ASP A 46 -4.57 1.93 17.95
N TYR A 47 -4.38 1.46 16.71
CA TYR A 47 -4.23 2.32 15.53
C TYR A 47 -5.49 3.15 15.25
N GLU A 48 -6.67 2.56 15.43
CA GLU A 48 -7.95 3.26 15.27
C GLU A 48 -8.22 4.27 16.39
N ASN A 49 -7.91 3.91 17.63
CA ASN A 49 -8.08 4.79 18.79
C ASN A 49 -7.22 6.05 18.66
N GLU A 50 -6.02 5.96 18.08
CA GLU A 50 -5.15 7.09 17.78
C GLU A 50 -5.51 7.81 16.47
N MET A 51 -6.61 7.44 15.81
CA MET A 51 -7.06 8.03 14.54
C MET A 51 -6.01 7.92 13.40
N MET A 52 -5.15 6.90 13.46
CA MET A 52 -4.08 6.68 12.48
C MET A 52 -4.57 5.99 11.21
N GLY A 53 -5.68 5.27 11.29
CA GLY A 53 -6.29 4.57 10.16
C GLY A 53 -7.45 3.70 10.61
N PHE A 54 -8.11 3.07 9.62
CA PHE A 54 -9.21 2.15 9.87
C PHE A 54 -8.92 0.80 9.23
N SER A 55 -9.23 -0.26 9.97
CA SER A 55 -9.11 -1.62 9.51
C SER A 55 -10.43 -2.18 9.03
N HIS A 56 -10.39 -2.92 7.93
CA HIS A 56 -11.52 -3.56 7.29
C HIS A 56 -11.25 -5.03 7.08
N CYS A 57 -12.31 -5.83 7.00
CA CYS A 57 -12.19 -7.25 6.76
C CYS A 57 -13.30 -7.77 5.84
N PHE A 58 -13.03 -8.94 5.25
CA PHE A 58 -14.00 -9.80 4.62
C PHE A 58 -14.03 -11.12 5.37
N TYR A 59 -15.24 -11.57 5.73
CA TYR A 59 -15.48 -12.85 6.37
C TYR A 59 -16.67 -13.55 5.71
N THR A 60 -16.70 -14.88 5.75
CA THR A 60 -17.72 -15.66 5.06
C THR A 60 -19.11 -15.42 5.64
N ASP A 61 -20.11 -15.28 4.76
CA ASP A 61 -21.53 -15.22 5.13
C ASP A 61 -22.05 -16.63 5.42
N SER A 62 -21.91 -17.07 6.68
CA SER A 62 -22.28 -18.41 7.11
C SER A 62 -22.56 -18.47 8.62
N ASP A 63 -23.25 -19.52 9.11
CA ASP A 63 -23.51 -19.75 10.53
C ASP A 63 -22.22 -19.89 11.38
N SER A 64 -21.10 -20.16 10.76
CA SER A 64 -19.79 -20.25 11.38
C SER A 64 -18.80 -19.47 10.53
N PRO A 65 -18.76 -18.12 10.66
CA PRO A 65 -17.98 -17.26 9.80
C PRO A 65 -16.48 -17.52 9.93
N GLU A 66 -15.76 -17.29 8.83
CA GLU A 66 -14.32 -17.43 8.74
C GLU A 66 -13.74 -16.15 8.19
N MET A 67 -12.68 -15.63 8.81
CA MET A 67 -11.95 -14.48 8.31
C MET A 67 -11.22 -14.87 7.02
N VAL A 68 -11.43 -14.10 5.95
CA VAL A 68 -10.87 -14.37 4.62
C VAL A 68 -9.67 -13.47 4.36
N CYS A 69 -9.83 -12.18 4.58
CA CYS A 69 -8.77 -11.19 4.43
C CYS A 69 -9.07 -9.94 5.27
N ALA A 70 -8.01 -9.20 5.58
CA ALA A 70 -8.11 -7.93 6.28
C ALA A 70 -7.09 -6.93 5.71
N PHE A 71 -7.38 -5.64 5.85
CA PHE A 71 -6.50 -4.56 5.43
C PHE A 71 -6.79 -3.28 6.21
N SER A 72 -5.78 -2.42 6.33
CA SER A 72 -5.92 -1.09 6.93
C SER A 72 -5.72 0.02 5.90
N LEU A 73 -6.49 1.10 6.04
CA LEU A 73 -6.39 2.31 5.22
C LEU A 73 -6.15 3.52 6.12
N SER A 74 -5.19 4.36 5.70
CA SER A 74 -4.85 5.61 6.38
C SER A 74 -4.79 6.76 5.39
N ASN A 75 -5.12 7.97 5.85
CA ASN A 75 -4.89 9.18 5.07
C ASN A 75 -3.40 9.50 5.04
N THR A 76 -2.87 9.78 3.87
CA THR A 76 -1.46 10.15 3.68
C THR A 76 -1.28 11.17 2.57
N ALA A 77 -0.04 11.51 2.28
CA ALA A 77 0.32 12.33 1.13
C ALA A 77 1.50 11.72 0.36
N LEU A 78 1.33 11.52 -0.93
CA LEU A 78 2.45 11.18 -1.81
C LEU A 78 3.37 12.40 -1.93
N ARG A 79 4.57 12.33 -1.35
CA ARG A 79 5.56 13.41 -1.38
C ARG A 79 6.40 13.31 -2.64
N THR A 80 6.37 14.35 -3.47
CA THR A 80 7.16 14.42 -4.71
C THR A 80 8.35 15.39 -4.60
N ALA A 81 8.45 16.15 -3.50
CA ALA A 81 9.56 17.07 -3.27
C ALA A 81 10.95 16.39 -3.29
N PRO A 82 11.14 15.22 -2.68
CA PRO A 82 12.43 14.53 -2.70
C PRO A 82 12.82 13.98 -4.07
N LEU A 83 11.86 13.79 -4.98
CA LEU A 83 12.11 13.17 -6.26
C LEU A 83 13.04 14.01 -7.16
N PRO A 84 13.90 13.36 -7.97
CA PRO A 84 14.64 14.02 -9.03
C PRO A 84 13.73 14.84 -9.95
N LYS A 85 14.22 16.00 -10.41
CA LYS A 85 13.44 16.96 -11.21
C LYS A 85 12.69 16.34 -12.41
N PRO A 86 13.27 15.41 -13.21
CA PRO A 86 12.56 14.80 -14.33
C PRO A 86 11.34 13.98 -13.87
N ARG A 87 11.46 13.24 -12.77
CA ARG A 87 10.38 12.41 -12.21
C ARG A 87 9.31 13.27 -11.58
N ARG A 88 9.67 14.26 -10.75
CA ARG A 88 8.76 15.23 -10.18
C ARG A 88 7.93 15.96 -11.25
N ASN A 89 8.54 16.30 -12.38
CA ASN A 89 7.85 16.95 -13.48
C ASN A 89 6.76 16.09 -14.12
N ARG A 90 6.88 14.74 -14.08
CA ARG A 90 5.82 13.85 -14.58
C ARG A 90 4.55 14.00 -13.74
N PHE A 91 4.66 14.04 -12.42
CA PHE A 91 3.52 14.28 -11.53
C PHE A 91 2.89 15.66 -11.78
N ASN A 92 3.71 16.68 -12.00
CA ASN A 92 3.26 18.06 -12.19
C ASN A 92 2.57 18.30 -13.53
N LYS A 93 2.87 17.53 -14.60
CA LYS A 93 2.30 17.73 -15.94
C LYS A 93 0.79 17.44 -16.01
N ILE A 94 0.30 16.61 -15.14
CA ILE A 94 -1.06 16.03 -15.23
C ILE A 94 -2.07 16.84 -14.39
N ILE A 95 -1.59 17.69 -13.46
CA ILE A 95 -2.44 18.32 -12.45
C ILE A 95 -2.45 19.84 -12.65
N PRO A 96 -3.63 20.46 -12.76
CA PRO A 96 -3.74 21.91 -12.84
C PRO A 96 -3.09 22.59 -11.62
N ASN A 97 -2.35 23.68 -11.85
CA ASN A 97 -1.67 24.45 -10.82
C ASN A 97 -0.62 23.67 -9.99
N ALA A 98 -0.10 22.56 -10.52
CA ALA A 98 0.84 21.68 -9.85
C ALA A 98 2.22 22.30 -9.57
N LYS A 99 2.59 23.41 -10.20
CA LYS A 99 3.92 24.05 -10.06
C LYS A 99 4.34 24.38 -8.61
N ARG A 100 3.38 24.40 -7.69
CA ARG A 100 3.62 24.68 -6.27
C ARG A 100 3.34 23.50 -5.34
N ARG A 101 2.86 22.38 -5.87
CA ARG A 101 2.54 21.21 -5.05
C ARG A 101 3.75 20.31 -4.91
N ALA A 102 4.17 20.09 -3.68
CA ALA A 102 5.24 19.15 -3.33
C ALA A 102 4.69 17.81 -2.85
N GLN A 103 3.36 17.71 -2.70
CA GLN A 103 2.66 16.53 -2.17
C GLN A 103 1.23 16.47 -2.69
N TYR A 104 0.69 15.27 -2.80
CA TYR A 104 -0.63 14.97 -3.33
C TYR A 104 -1.43 14.12 -2.36
N PRO A 105 -2.77 14.34 -2.23
CA PRO A 105 -3.60 13.51 -1.37
C PRO A 105 -3.53 12.05 -1.79
N ALA A 106 -3.34 11.18 -0.83
CA ALA A 106 -3.22 9.75 -1.04
C ALA A 106 -3.84 8.96 0.12
N ILE A 107 -4.16 7.70 -0.14
CA ILE A 107 -4.53 6.70 0.86
C ILE A 107 -3.38 5.70 0.94
N LEU A 108 -2.89 5.45 2.13
CA LEU A 108 -1.92 4.40 2.44
C LEU A 108 -2.67 3.10 2.70
N ILE A 109 -2.29 2.05 1.99
CA ILE A 109 -2.60 0.67 2.39
C ILE A 109 -1.51 0.29 3.41
N GLY A 110 -1.87 0.25 4.69
CA GLY A 110 -0.93 -0.04 5.78
C GLY A 110 -0.65 -1.53 5.86
N GLN A 111 -1.52 -2.27 6.52
CA GLN A 111 -1.43 -3.72 6.60
C GLN A 111 -2.41 -4.36 5.60
N LEU A 112 -2.02 -5.47 4.99
CA LEU A 112 -2.86 -6.23 4.08
C LEU A 112 -2.55 -7.71 4.20
N CYS A 113 -3.55 -8.51 4.51
CA CYS A 113 -3.45 -9.96 4.64
C CYS A 113 -4.60 -10.68 3.92
N VAL A 114 -4.27 -11.75 3.21
CA VAL A 114 -5.19 -12.83 2.88
C VAL A 114 -4.79 -14.01 3.74
N PHE A 115 -5.67 -14.45 4.64
CA PHE A 115 -5.38 -15.51 5.60
C PHE A 115 -5.13 -16.86 4.91
N ASP A 116 -4.30 -17.71 5.52
CA ASP A 116 -3.67 -18.85 4.85
C ASP A 116 -4.64 -19.80 4.17
N LYS A 117 -5.78 -20.07 4.79
CA LYS A 117 -6.85 -20.89 4.23
C LYS A 117 -7.33 -20.39 2.84
N TYR A 118 -7.19 -19.10 2.57
CA TYR A 118 -7.71 -18.42 1.38
C TYR A 118 -6.60 -17.95 0.41
N THR A 119 -5.33 -18.20 0.73
CA THR A 119 -4.22 -17.88 -0.16
C THR A 119 -4.27 -18.70 -1.45
N HIS A 120 -3.60 -18.23 -2.49
CA HIS A 120 -3.50 -18.89 -3.82
C HIS A 120 -4.83 -19.14 -4.56
N LYS A 121 -5.93 -18.48 -4.13
CA LYS A 121 -7.28 -18.59 -4.74
C LYS A 121 -7.70 -17.35 -5.53
N GLY A 122 -6.76 -16.46 -5.84
CA GLY A 122 -7.06 -15.20 -6.54
C GLY A 122 -7.62 -14.08 -5.65
N ILE A 123 -7.84 -14.36 -4.36
CA ILE A 123 -8.45 -13.42 -3.39
C ILE A 123 -7.63 -12.12 -3.30
N GLY A 124 -6.30 -12.18 -3.30
CA GLY A 124 -5.47 -10.98 -3.20
C GLY A 124 -5.71 -9.99 -4.35
N LYS A 125 -5.91 -10.48 -5.57
CA LYS A 125 -6.23 -9.60 -6.71
C LYS A 125 -7.62 -8.99 -6.57
N GLU A 126 -8.61 -9.79 -6.23
CA GLU A 126 -9.98 -9.31 -6.00
C GLU A 126 -10.03 -8.27 -4.88
N LEU A 127 -9.33 -8.52 -3.76
CA LEU A 127 -9.18 -7.58 -2.66
C LEU A 127 -8.58 -6.25 -3.11
N MET A 128 -7.51 -6.27 -3.90
CA MET A 128 -6.89 -5.05 -4.40
C MET A 128 -7.83 -4.25 -5.32
N ASP A 129 -8.61 -4.93 -6.17
CA ASP A 129 -9.60 -4.28 -7.03
C ASP A 129 -10.72 -3.64 -6.19
N LEU A 130 -11.15 -4.28 -5.09
CA LEU A 130 -12.11 -3.72 -4.14
C LEU A 130 -11.54 -2.53 -3.36
N ILE A 131 -10.30 -2.59 -2.87
CA ILE A 131 -9.63 -1.44 -2.23
C ILE A 131 -9.58 -0.23 -3.17
N LYS A 132 -9.26 -0.44 -4.44
CA LYS A 132 -9.27 0.63 -5.45
C LYS A 132 -10.68 1.20 -5.63
N THR A 133 -11.71 0.36 -5.66
CA THR A 133 -13.11 0.78 -5.77
C THR A 133 -13.54 1.60 -4.54
N ILE A 134 -13.17 1.16 -3.34
CA ILE A 134 -13.41 1.91 -2.10
C ILE A 134 -12.75 3.29 -2.17
N ALA A 135 -11.50 3.35 -2.63
CA ALA A 135 -10.72 4.59 -2.68
C ALA A 135 -11.31 5.64 -3.65
N ILE A 136 -12.00 5.23 -4.72
CA ILE A 136 -12.64 6.13 -5.70
C ILE A 136 -14.14 6.32 -5.46
N ASN A 137 -14.70 5.75 -4.39
CA ASN A 137 -16.12 5.87 -4.12
C ASN A 137 -16.52 7.35 -4.02
N PRO A 138 -17.50 7.84 -4.81
CA PRO A 138 -17.95 9.22 -4.77
C PRO A 138 -18.58 9.62 -3.43
N ASP A 139 -19.03 8.67 -2.62
CA ASP A 139 -19.58 8.92 -1.28
C ASP A 139 -18.49 9.26 -0.25
N ASN A 140 -17.22 9.09 -0.59
CA ASN A 140 -16.13 9.55 0.25
C ASN A 140 -16.09 11.08 0.28
N ASN A 141 -16.15 11.68 1.46
CA ASN A 141 -16.07 13.12 1.66
C ASN A 141 -14.69 13.71 1.32
N SER A 142 -13.70 12.89 1.03
CA SER A 142 -12.33 13.29 0.70
C SER A 142 -11.84 12.51 -0.51
N ALA A 143 -11.31 13.23 -1.50
CA ALA A 143 -10.72 12.61 -2.69
C ALA A 143 -9.23 12.32 -2.47
N ALA A 144 -8.81 11.11 -2.76
CA ALA A 144 -7.41 10.74 -2.90
C ALA A 144 -7.03 10.64 -4.39
N ARG A 145 -5.84 11.11 -4.74
CA ARG A 145 -5.29 10.95 -6.09
C ARG A 145 -4.56 9.63 -6.25
N TYR A 146 -3.91 9.16 -5.20
CA TYR A 146 -3.05 7.98 -5.24
C TYR A 146 -3.41 6.98 -4.14
N LEU A 147 -3.26 5.69 -4.44
CA LEU A 147 -2.99 4.68 -3.42
C LEU A 147 -1.48 4.56 -3.27
N VAL A 148 -1.03 4.39 -2.05
CA VAL A 148 0.38 4.25 -1.68
C VAL A 148 0.54 3.01 -0.82
N VAL A 149 1.65 2.33 -0.96
CA VAL A 149 2.05 1.21 -0.11
C VAL A 149 3.56 1.25 0.12
N ASP A 150 3.96 0.89 1.32
CA ASP A 150 5.35 0.62 1.66
C ASP A 150 5.55 -0.90 1.61
N ALA A 151 5.82 -1.41 0.42
CA ALA A 151 5.84 -2.84 0.13
C ALA A 151 7.13 -3.49 0.62
N VAL A 152 7.04 -4.57 1.40
CA VAL A 152 8.21 -5.38 1.76
C VAL A 152 9.00 -5.73 0.50
N ASN A 153 10.33 -5.48 0.53
CA ASN A 153 11.19 -5.61 -0.65
C ASN A 153 11.55 -7.07 -0.95
N GLU A 154 10.52 -7.88 -1.10
CA GLU A 154 10.58 -9.27 -1.52
C GLU A 154 10.01 -9.46 -2.92
N PRO A 155 10.63 -10.26 -3.79
CA PRO A 155 10.19 -10.42 -5.18
C PRO A 155 8.71 -10.76 -5.34
N LYS A 156 8.16 -11.61 -4.48
CA LYS A 156 6.74 -12.01 -4.52
C LYS A 156 5.80 -10.86 -4.16
N VAL A 157 6.15 -10.08 -3.13
CA VAL A 157 5.36 -8.92 -2.66
C VAL A 157 5.40 -7.81 -3.70
N ILE A 158 6.59 -7.50 -4.21
CA ILE A 158 6.76 -6.49 -5.27
C ILE A 158 5.98 -6.89 -6.53
N SER A 159 6.10 -8.15 -7.00
CA SER A 159 5.36 -8.64 -8.15
C SER A 159 3.85 -8.52 -7.94
N TYR A 160 3.33 -8.86 -6.77
CA TYR A 160 1.92 -8.72 -6.44
C TYR A 160 1.43 -7.28 -6.65
N TYR A 161 2.15 -6.27 -6.14
CA TYR A 161 1.76 -4.87 -6.33
C TYR A 161 1.92 -4.42 -7.78
N GLN A 162 2.98 -4.84 -8.48
CA GLN A 162 3.18 -4.53 -9.90
C GLN A 162 2.09 -5.12 -10.79
N ASP A 163 1.68 -6.37 -10.55
CA ASP A 163 0.59 -7.05 -11.27
C ASP A 163 -0.76 -6.36 -11.03
N ASN A 164 -0.89 -5.66 -9.90
CA ASN A 164 -2.01 -4.79 -9.59
C ASN A 164 -1.83 -3.33 -10.07
N GLY A 165 -0.82 -3.04 -10.88
CA GLY A 165 -0.59 -1.75 -11.54
C GLY A 165 0.11 -0.70 -10.70
N PHE A 166 0.65 -1.06 -9.54
CA PHE A 166 1.49 -0.15 -8.74
C PHE A 166 2.85 0.04 -9.40
N GLN A 167 3.43 1.20 -9.20
CA GLN A 167 4.74 1.60 -9.70
C GLN A 167 5.61 2.07 -8.56
N PHE A 168 6.92 1.84 -8.66
CA PHE A 168 7.88 2.40 -7.72
C PHE A 168 7.89 3.93 -7.76
N LEU A 169 7.90 4.55 -6.59
CA LEU A 169 8.09 6.00 -6.49
C LEU A 169 9.53 6.39 -6.79
N PHE A 170 10.50 5.61 -6.35
CA PHE A 170 11.93 5.79 -6.61
C PHE A 170 12.45 4.72 -7.58
N SER A 171 13.47 5.06 -8.42
CA SER A 171 13.97 4.13 -9.43
C SER A 171 14.78 2.99 -8.86
N THR A 172 15.55 3.28 -7.79
CA THR A 172 16.45 2.34 -7.14
C THR A 172 16.35 2.46 -5.63
N ASP A 173 16.77 1.44 -4.91
CA ASP A 173 16.86 1.44 -3.45
C ASP A 173 17.76 2.57 -2.94
N GLU A 174 18.90 2.81 -3.61
CA GLU A 174 19.81 3.91 -3.26
C GLU A 174 19.13 5.29 -3.39
N GLU A 175 18.38 5.53 -4.47
CA GLU A 175 17.64 6.78 -4.67
C GLU A 175 16.61 6.97 -3.55
N GLU A 176 15.93 5.91 -3.16
CA GLU A 176 14.93 5.93 -2.09
C GLU A 176 15.57 6.26 -0.75
N LEU A 177 16.63 5.55 -0.35
CA LEU A 177 17.37 5.80 0.89
C LEU A 177 18.02 7.19 0.93
N GLU A 178 18.62 7.68 -0.18
CA GLU A 178 19.14 9.03 -0.28
C GLU A 178 18.04 10.09 -0.09
N CYS A 179 16.86 9.87 -0.68
CA CYS A 179 15.74 10.80 -0.62
C CYS A 179 15.00 10.81 0.73
N LEU A 180 15.01 9.69 1.44
CA LEU A 180 14.47 9.56 2.80
C LEU A 180 15.46 9.98 3.88
N HIS A 181 16.67 10.46 3.49
CA HIS A 181 17.75 10.86 4.39
C HIS A 181 18.32 9.71 5.24
N GLU A 182 18.14 8.47 4.83
CA GLU A 182 18.73 7.31 5.49
C GLU A 182 20.18 7.06 5.06
N LEU A 183 20.59 7.64 3.91
CA LEU A 183 21.97 7.68 3.45
C LEU A 183 22.47 9.12 3.34
N PRO A 184 23.74 9.38 3.69
CA PRO A 184 24.35 10.68 3.46
C PRO A 184 24.41 10.96 1.95
N HIS A 185 23.99 12.14 1.55
CA HIS A 185 24.03 12.55 0.14
C HIS A 185 25.49 12.61 -0.34
N GLU A 186 25.88 11.66 -1.17
CA GLU A 186 27.22 11.62 -1.75
C GLU A 186 27.33 12.66 -2.87
N GLY A 187 28.11 13.71 -2.65
CA GLY A 187 28.39 14.71 -3.67
C GLY A 187 29.02 14.08 -4.93
N TRP A 188 28.77 14.68 -6.10
CA TRP A 188 29.26 14.19 -7.41
C TRP A 188 30.76 13.93 -7.45
N LEU A 189 31.58 14.72 -6.74
CA LEU A 189 33.03 14.54 -6.63
C LEU A 189 33.40 13.20 -5.97
N LYS A 190 32.72 12.80 -4.88
CA LYS A 190 32.96 11.51 -4.24
C LYS A 190 32.56 10.34 -5.14
N LYS A 191 31.41 10.46 -5.84
CA LYS A 191 30.98 9.47 -6.85
C LYS A 191 32.04 9.33 -7.95
N PHE A 192 32.58 10.43 -8.44
CA PHE A 192 33.63 10.45 -9.49
C PHE A 192 34.96 9.84 -9.03
N VAL A 193 35.42 10.19 -7.83
CA VAL A 193 36.67 9.62 -7.25
C VAL A 193 36.52 8.10 -7.02
N ARG A 194 35.36 7.64 -6.58
CA ARG A 194 35.07 6.21 -6.39
C ARG A 194 35.15 5.44 -7.71
N VAL A 195 34.56 5.96 -8.78
CA VAL A 195 34.64 5.36 -10.13
C VAL A 195 36.08 5.28 -10.63
N LEU A 196 36.86 6.36 -10.47
CA LEU A 196 38.25 6.38 -10.87
C LEU A 196 39.15 5.44 -10.05
N SER A 197 38.82 5.21 -8.78
CA SER A 197 39.59 4.35 -7.90
C SER A 197 39.24 2.85 -8.03
N GLY A 198 38.32 2.48 -8.94
CA GLY A 198 37.91 1.08 -9.16
C GLY A 198 37.22 0.43 -7.95
N LYS A 199 36.78 1.23 -6.94
CA LYS A 199 36.07 0.71 -5.79
C LYS A 199 34.64 0.33 -6.18
N GLU A 200 34.26 -0.89 -5.88
CA GLU A 200 32.89 -1.34 -6.06
C GLU A 200 31.91 -0.46 -5.28
N LYS A 201 30.79 -0.19 -5.91
CA LYS A 201 29.70 0.56 -5.28
C LYS A 201 29.04 -0.34 -4.21
N PRO A 202 28.87 0.12 -2.96
CA PRO A 202 28.13 -0.65 -1.99
C PRO A 202 26.71 -0.90 -2.50
N GLU A 203 26.24 -2.14 -2.40
CA GLU A 203 24.88 -2.49 -2.74
C GLU A 203 23.97 -2.05 -1.59
N TYR A 204 23.11 -1.08 -1.88
CA TYR A 204 22.11 -0.62 -0.92
C TYR A 204 20.80 -1.34 -1.19
N LYS A 205 20.19 -1.90 -0.15
CA LYS A 205 18.91 -2.59 -0.22
C LYS A 205 17.95 -2.02 0.82
N CYS A 206 16.80 -1.53 0.37
CA CYS A 206 15.71 -1.15 1.25
C CYS A 206 15.04 -2.39 1.84
N SER A 207 14.58 -2.32 3.09
CA SER A 207 13.70 -3.34 3.67
C SER A 207 12.32 -3.32 3.03
N THR A 208 11.84 -2.12 2.68
CA THR A 208 10.58 -1.88 1.99
C THR A 208 10.80 -0.97 0.79
N ARG A 209 9.85 -0.91 -0.12
CA ARG A 209 9.85 -0.03 -1.30
C ARG A 209 8.55 0.73 -1.41
N LEU A 210 8.65 2.05 -1.50
CA LEU A 210 7.50 2.91 -1.66
C LEU A 210 6.94 2.80 -3.09
N MET A 211 5.69 2.31 -3.18
CA MET A 211 5.00 2.15 -4.46
C MET A 211 3.67 2.93 -4.45
N TYR A 212 3.20 3.32 -5.62
CA TYR A 212 1.95 4.06 -5.78
C TYR A 212 1.14 3.57 -6.98
N PHE A 213 -0.18 3.75 -6.90
CA PHE A 213 -1.13 3.57 -7.99
C PHE A 213 -1.89 4.88 -8.23
N ASP A 214 -2.03 5.31 -9.50
CA ASP A 214 -2.76 6.52 -9.88
C ASP A 214 -4.25 6.21 -10.07
N LEU A 215 -5.08 6.61 -9.12
CA LEU A 215 -6.52 6.36 -9.11
C LEU A 215 -7.27 7.00 -10.29
N ILE A 216 -6.73 8.05 -10.93
CA ILE A 216 -7.36 8.66 -12.11
C ILE A 216 -7.49 7.68 -13.28
N LEU A 217 -6.64 6.67 -13.34
CA LEU A 217 -6.70 5.64 -14.37
C LEU A 217 -7.99 4.82 -14.33
N LEU A 218 -8.64 4.76 -13.17
CA LEU A 218 -9.95 4.12 -13.00
C LEU A 218 -11.09 5.05 -13.43
N ASN A 219 -11.01 6.34 -13.10
CA ASN A 219 -12.01 7.33 -13.51
C ASN A 219 -12.08 7.51 -15.04
N ALA A 220 -10.93 7.47 -15.72
CA ALA A 220 -10.88 7.56 -17.18
C ALA A 220 -11.56 6.35 -17.87
N ARG A 221 -11.58 5.19 -17.23
CA ARG A 221 -12.26 3.99 -17.75
C ARG A 221 -13.78 4.03 -17.55
N SER A 222 -14.27 4.64 -16.48
CA SER A 222 -15.71 4.79 -16.24
C SER A 222 -16.37 5.78 -17.20
N SER A 223 -15.64 6.77 -17.71
CA SER A 223 -16.14 7.73 -18.72
C SER A 223 -16.15 7.20 -20.16
N LEU A 224 -15.56 6.02 -20.43
CA LEU A 224 -15.57 5.36 -21.74
C LEU A 224 -16.64 4.26 -21.89
N VAL A 225 -17.39 3.96 -20.83
CA VAL A 225 -18.42 2.91 -20.76
C VAL A 225 -19.82 3.51 -20.55
N GLY A 226 -19.94 4.85 -20.54
CA GLY A 226 -21.20 5.59 -20.44
C GLY A 226 -21.75 6.07 -21.79
#